data_67f16efe05d890cdffcd2c30e997eeb4
#
_entry.id   67f16efe05d890cdffcd2c30e997eeb4
#
_cell.length_a   1.000
_cell.length_b   1.000
_cell.length_c   1.000
_cell.angle_alpha   90.00
_cell.angle_beta   90.00
_cell.angle_gamma   90.00
#
_symmetry.space_group_name_H-M   'P 1'
#
loop_
_entity.id
_entity.type
_entity.pdbx_description
1 polymer ?
#
loop_
_entity_poly.entity_id
_entity_poly.type
_entity_poly.pdbx_seq_one_letter_code
_entity_poly.pdbx_strand_id
1 'polypeptide(L)'
;NNPSFGYGGYCLPKDTKQMLANYQDVPQNLIQAIVQSNSTRKDFIADDILRQGAKTVGFYRLIMKTGSDNIRLSSIQGVLKRIKAKGVKTVIYEPLIESDEFFGSPVVRDLDTFMNSVDLVVTNRKTPELERFGKPEYTRDLFTKDL
;
A
#
# COMPACT_ATOMS: atom_id res chain seq x y z
N ASN A 1 -15.48 10.58 1.36
CA ASN A 1 -14.10 10.17 1.02
C ASN A 1 -13.97 8.65 1.06
N ASN A 2 -13.28 8.09 0.08
CA ASN A 2 -13.06 6.66 -0.01
C ASN A 2 -11.97 6.21 0.99
N PRO A 3 -12.19 5.16 1.79
CA PRO A 3 -11.18 4.64 2.70
C PRO A 3 -9.88 4.22 1.97
N SER A 4 -8.75 4.29 2.68
CA SER A 4 -7.45 3.89 2.18
C SER A 4 -6.65 3.10 3.22
N PHE A 5 -5.47 2.62 2.83
CA PHE A 5 -4.55 1.89 3.72
C PHE A 5 -3.82 2.80 4.72
N GLY A 6 -3.96 4.10 4.58
CA GLY A 6 -3.34 5.13 5.39
C GLY A 6 -3.11 6.38 4.55
N TYR A 7 -2.72 7.49 5.16
CA TYR A 7 -2.31 8.64 4.39
C TYR A 7 -0.89 8.44 3.84
N GLY A 8 -0.70 8.89 2.61
CA GLY A 8 0.55 8.79 1.86
C GLY A 8 0.80 10.07 1.05
N GLY A 9 1.62 9.95 0.01
CA GLY A 9 2.09 11.07 -0.78
C GLY A 9 3.31 11.74 -0.18
N TYR A 10 3.75 12.82 -0.79
CA TYR A 10 4.98 13.52 -0.36
C TYR A 10 4.74 14.44 0.84
N CYS A 11 3.72 15.30 0.77
CA CYS A 11 3.52 16.36 1.75
C CYS A 11 3.02 15.84 3.11
N LEU A 12 1.89 15.12 3.14
CA LEU A 12 1.27 14.73 4.41
C LEU A 12 2.22 13.96 5.37
N PRO A 13 2.93 12.91 4.95
CA PRO A 13 3.85 12.21 5.84
C PRO A 13 5.05 13.05 6.24
N LYS A 14 5.55 13.91 5.37
CA LYS A 14 6.69 14.79 5.65
C LYS A 14 6.27 15.89 6.63
N ASP A 15 5.20 16.61 6.34
CA ASP A 15 4.81 17.79 7.08
C ASP A 15 4.26 17.44 8.47
N THR A 16 3.54 16.32 8.62
CA THR A 16 3.12 15.84 9.94
C THR A 16 4.30 15.43 10.82
N LYS A 17 5.33 14.81 10.26
CA LYS A 17 6.55 14.48 11.00
C LYS A 17 7.36 15.72 11.35
N GLN A 18 7.47 16.68 10.42
CA GLN A 18 8.13 17.95 10.67
C GLN A 18 7.42 18.73 11.77
N MET A 19 6.09 18.76 11.72
CA MET A 19 5.30 19.39 12.77
C MET A 19 5.53 18.73 14.13
N LEU A 20 5.55 17.39 14.18
CA LEU A 20 5.86 16.67 15.43
C LEU A 20 7.25 17.01 15.95
N ALA A 21 8.26 17.09 15.08
CA ALA A 21 9.61 17.46 15.48
C ALA A 21 9.70 18.90 16.05
N ASN A 22 8.90 19.83 15.53
CA ASN A 22 8.84 21.20 16.03
C ASN A 22 8.25 21.30 17.46
N TYR A 23 7.52 20.27 17.91
CA TYR A 23 6.96 20.18 19.27
C TYR A 23 7.84 19.38 20.25
N GLN A 24 9.10 19.11 19.91
CA GLN A 24 9.96 18.22 20.68
C GLN A 24 10.02 18.59 22.18
N ASP A 25 10.07 19.89 22.48
CA ASP A 25 10.15 20.43 23.84
C ASP A 25 8.80 21.00 24.36
N VAL A 26 7.72 20.82 23.61
CA VAL A 26 6.39 21.31 23.98
C VAL A 26 5.44 20.14 24.18
N PRO A 27 4.83 20.00 25.37
CA PRO A 27 3.87 18.93 25.62
C PRO A 27 2.70 18.98 24.63
N GLN A 28 2.47 17.88 23.92
CA GLN A 28 1.37 17.73 22.97
C GLN A 28 1.05 16.25 22.73
N ASN A 29 -0.18 15.94 22.40
CA ASN A 29 -0.63 14.58 22.12
C ASN A 29 -1.22 14.43 20.71
N LEU A 30 -1.87 15.48 20.19
CA LEU A 30 -2.63 15.39 18.93
C LEU A 30 -1.73 15.08 17.73
N ILE A 31 -0.62 15.81 17.56
CA ILE A 31 0.25 15.65 16.39
C ILE A 31 0.97 14.29 16.47
N GLN A 32 1.37 13.87 17.65
CA GLN A 32 1.93 12.55 17.90
C GLN A 32 0.92 11.46 17.53
N ALA A 33 -0.34 11.59 17.95
CA ALA A 33 -1.41 10.66 17.64
C ALA A 33 -1.66 10.57 16.12
N ILE A 34 -1.62 11.69 15.39
CA ILE A 34 -1.78 11.72 13.92
C ILE A 34 -0.66 10.89 13.25
N VAL A 35 0.59 11.10 13.63
CA VAL A 35 1.73 10.36 13.06
C VAL A 35 1.65 8.87 13.41
N GLN A 36 1.35 8.55 14.67
CA GLN A 36 1.25 7.18 15.12
C GLN A 36 0.06 6.44 14.50
N SER A 37 -1.10 7.08 14.36
CA SER A 37 -2.31 6.47 13.78
C SER A 37 -2.08 5.97 12.35
N ASN A 38 -1.24 6.66 11.56
CA ASN A 38 -0.89 6.21 10.23
C ASN A 38 -0.05 4.91 10.23
N SER A 39 0.81 4.73 11.23
CA SER A 39 1.53 3.46 11.42
C SER A 39 0.58 2.35 11.87
N THR A 40 -0.19 2.61 12.92
CA THR A 40 -1.20 1.68 13.45
C THR A 40 -2.17 1.20 12.36
N ARG A 41 -2.62 2.12 11.50
CA ARG A 41 -3.49 1.78 10.35
C ARG A 41 -2.82 0.78 9.41
N LYS A 42 -1.54 0.99 9.06
CA LYS A 42 -0.80 0.08 8.17
C LYS A 42 -0.51 -1.27 8.84
N ASP A 43 -0.25 -1.28 10.15
CA ASP A 43 -0.10 -2.51 10.92
C ASP A 43 -1.40 -3.32 10.89
N PHE A 44 -2.53 -2.70 11.20
CA PHE A 44 -3.86 -3.32 11.15
C PHE A 44 -4.17 -3.92 9.75
N ILE A 45 -3.92 -3.16 8.68
CA ILE A 45 -4.14 -3.63 7.31
C ILE A 45 -3.25 -4.83 6.98
N ALA A 46 -1.97 -4.77 7.34
CA ALA A 46 -1.06 -5.88 7.10
C ALA A 46 -1.49 -7.15 7.85
N ASP A 47 -1.85 -7.03 9.13
CA ASP A 47 -2.34 -8.15 9.93
C ASP A 47 -3.64 -8.74 9.39
N ASP A 48 -4.53 -7.89 8.86
CA ASP A 48 -5.79 -8.32 8.25
C ASP A 48 -5.57 -9.10 6.94
N ILE A 49 -4.61 -8.66 6.12
CA ILE A 49 -4.17 -9.39 4.93
C ILE A 49 -3.52 -10.74 5.31
N LEU A 50 -2.66 -10.77 6.32
CA LEU A 50 -1.99 -11.98 6.78
C LEU A 50 -2.98 -13.03 7.30
N ARG A 51 -4.05 -12.60 7.96
CA ARG A 51 -5.13 -13.51 8.42
C ARG A 51 -5.87 -14.22 7.29
N GLN A 52 -5.77 -13.72 6.04
CA GLN A 52 -6.34 -14.41 4.87
C GLN A 52 -5.58 -15.69 4.49
N GLY A 53 -4.37 -15.89 5.01
CA GLY A 53 -3.60 -17.12 4.84
C GLY A 53 -2.99 -17.33 3.45
N ALA A 54 -2.90 -16.28 2.61
CA ALA A 54 -2.30 -16.37 1.29
C ALA A 54 -0.80 -16.68 1.38
N LYS A 55 -0.30 -17.60 0.55
CA LYS A 55 1.13 -17.94 0.47
C LYS A 55 1.92 -16.90 -0.33
N THR A 56 1.30 -16.33 -1.35
CA THR A 56 1.88 -15.28 -2.19
C THR A 56 0.88 -14.13 -2.32
N VAL A 57 1.29 -12.95 -1.85
CA VAL A 57 0.48 -11.73 -1.89
C VAL A 57 0.97 -10.83 -3.03
N GLY A 58 0.08 -10.52 -3.95
CA GLY A 58 0.32 -9.60 -5.04
C GLY A 58 -0.07 -8.17 -4.68
N PHE A 59 0.79 -7.21 -4.99
CA PHE A 59 0.51 -5.79 -4.83
C PHE A 59 0.26 -5.18 -6.21
N TYR A 60 -0.99 -4.85 -6.46
CA TYR A 60 -1.42 -4.26 -7.72
C TYR A 60 -1.31 -2.74 -7.65
N ARG A 61 -0.35 -2.21 -8.40
CA ARG A 61 0.04 -0.79 -8.50
C ARG A 61 0.44 -0.15 -7.17
N LEU A 62 1.64 0.33 -7.12
CA LEU A 62 2.18 1.06 -5.98
C LEU A 62 1.97 2.57 -6.09
N ILE A 63 1.63 3.06 -7.27
CA ILE A 63 1.45 4.47 -7.61
C ILE A 63 -0.04 4.78 -7.55
N MET A 64 -0.42 5.80 -6.78
CA MET A 64 -1.83 6.19 -6.60
C MET A 64 -2.36 7.13 -7.68
N LYS A 65 -1.49 7.83 -8.43
CA LYS A 65 -1.90 8.80 -9.46
C LYS A 65 -1.15 8.55 -10.75
N THR A 66 -1.88 8.34 -11.82
CA THR A 66 -1.36 8.33 -13.19
C THR A 66 -0.68 9.68 -13.48
N GLY A 67 0.59 9.66 -13.94
CA GLY A 67 1.34 10.87 -14.29
C GLY A 67 2.07 11.57 -13.12
N SER A 68 2.15 10.93 -11.95
CA SER A 68 2.94 11.43 -10.83
C SER A 68 4.24 10.65 -10.72
N ASP A 69 5.38 11.35 -10.78
CA ASP A 69 6.72 10.78 -10.59
C ASP A 69 7.00 10.30 -9.15
N ASN A 70 6.05 10.46 -8.24
CA ASN A 70 6.18 10.13 -6.84
C ASN A 70 5.76 8.69 -6.50
N ILE A 71 6.53 7.73 -7.01
CA ILE A 71 6.45 6.31 -6.62
C ILE A 71 6.67 6.12 -5.11
N ARG A 72 7.31 7.08 -4.47
CA ARG A 72 8.07 6.86 -3.22
C ARG A 72 7.27 6.75 -1.93
N LEU A 73 5.99 7.15 -1.86
CA LEU A 73 5.35 7.34 -0.55
C LEU A 73 3.87 6.93 -0.48
N SER A 74 3.45 5.97 -1.28
CA SER A 74 2.11 5.40 -1.14
C SER A 74 2.01 4.56 0.15
N SER A 75 0.89 4.64 0.84
CA SER A 75 0.62 3.84 2.05
C SER A 75 0.71 2.33 1.81
N ILE A 76 0.42 1.87 0.59
CA ILE A 76 0.51 0.46 0.19
C ILE A 76 1.96 -0.08 0.31
N GLN A 77 2.98 0.74 0.07
CA GLN A 77 4.37 0.35 0.26
C GLN A 77 4.69 0.03 1.73
N GLY A 78 4.07 0.77 2.65
CA GLY A 78 4.20 0.50 4.07
C GLY A 78 3.55 -0.82 4.49
N VAL A 79 2.46 -1.20 3.83
CA VAL A 79 1.80 -2.51 4.00
C VAL A 79 2.67 -3.63 3.41
N LEU A 80 3.17 -3.46 2.18
CA LEU A 80 4.10 -4.39 1.53
C LEU A 80 5.28 -4.75 2.43
N LYS A 81 5.96 -3.74 2.99
CA LYS A 81 7.11 -3.96 3.88
C LYS A 81 6.76 -4.80 5.11
N ARG A 82 5.57 -4.60 5.68
CA ARG A 82 5.10 -5.33 6.85
C ARG A 82 4.80 -6.79 6.55
N ILE A 83 4.12 -7.05 5.46
CA ILE A 83 3.81 -8.42 5.00
C ILE A 83 5.10 -9.17 4.69
N LYS A 84 6.02 -8.54 3.97
CA LYS A 84 7.33 -9.13 3.68
C LYS A 84 8.14 -9.43 4.94
N ALA A 85 8.12 -8.54 5.94
CA ALA A 85 8.80 -8.76 7.22
C ALA A 85 8.28 -9.98 8.00
N LYS A 86 7.08 -10.45 7.70
CA LYS A 86 6.49 -11.70 8.25
C LYS A 86 6.84 -12.95 7.43
N GLY A 87 7.70 -12.83 6.41
CA GLY A 87 8.17 -13.96 5.61
C GLY A 87 7.21 -14.42 4.51
N VAL A 88 6.12 -13.70 4.25
CA VAL A 88 5.19 -14.00 3.17
C VAL A 88 5.78 -13.56 1.84
N LYS A 89 5.67 -14.39 0.81
CA LYS A 89 6.11 -14.05 -0.54
C LYS A 89 5.26 -12.90 -1.09
N THR A 90 5.93 -11.93 -1.72
CA THR A 90 5.29 -10.75 -2.30
C THR A 90 5.71 -10.58 -3.76
N VAL A 91 4.76 -10.22 -4.61
CA VAL A 91 4.97 -9.90 -6.03
C VAL A 91 4.31 -8.56 -6.29
N ILE A 92 4.91 -7.73 -7.12
CA ILE A 92 4.42 -6.39 -7.44
C ILE A 92 4.05 -6.35 -8.92
N TYR A 93 2.86 -5.87 -9.23
CA TYR A 93 2.50 -5.44 -10.57
C TYR A 93 2.60 -3.92 -10.67
N GLU A 94 3.58 -3.42 -11.42
CA GLU A 94 3.74 -1.99 -11.66
C GLU A 94 4.43 -1.74 -13.00
N PRO A 95 3.67 -1.43 -14.05
CA PRO A 95 4.23 -1.21 -15.39
C PRO A 95 5.21 -0.04 -15.49
N LEU A 96 5.13 0.93 -14.56
CA LEU A 96 5.96 2.13 -14.58
C LEU A 96 7.30 1.97 -13.86
N ILE A 97 7.55 0.85 -13.22
CA ILE A 97 8.85 0.55 -12.60
C ILE A 97 9.70 -0.22 -13.60
N GLU A 98 10.84 0.34 -14.00
CA GLU A 98 11.79 -0.30 -14.92
C GLU A 98 12.58 -1.42 -14.25
N SER A 99 12.86 -1.31 -12.96
CA SER A 99 13.57 -2.33 -12.18
C SER A 99 12.76 -3.62 -12.06
N ASP A 100 13.42 -4.77 -12.15
CA ASP A 100 12.79 -6.09 -11.96
C ASP A 100 12.54 -6.42 -10.49
N GLU A 101 12.99 -5.56 -9.58
CA GLU A 101 12.81 -5.69 -8.14
C GLU A 101 12.52 -4.35 -7.48
N PHE A 102 11.63 -4.35 -6.48
CA PHE A 102 11.34 -3.20 -5.65
C PHE A 102 11.17 -3.63 -4.19
N PHE A 103 11.98 -3.08 -3.29
CA PHE A 103 12.09 -3.50 -1.89
C PHE A 103 12.31 -5.02 -1.71
N GLY A 104 13.08 -5.64 -2.60
CA GLY A 104 13.34 -7.07 -2.58
C GLY A 104 12.12 -7.94 -2.92
N SER A 105 11.14 -7.40 -3.62
CA SER A 105 10.01 -8.12 -4.20
C SER A 105 10.07 -8.03 -5.71
N PRO A 106 9.87 -9.15 -6.46
CA PRO A 106 9.89 -9.11 -7.91
C PRO A 106 8.79 -8.21 -8.46
N VAL A 107 9.13 -7.46 -9.50
CA VAL A 107 8.22 -6.59 -10.25
C VAL A 107 7.85 -7.28 -11.55
N VAL A 108 6.56 -7.43 -11.79
CA VAL A 108 5.97 -8.00 -13.01
C VAL A 108 5.21 -6.90 -13.75
N ARG A 109 5.39 -6.82 -15.07
CA ARG A 109 4.76 -5.82 -15.92
C ARG A 109 3.63 -6.36 -16.77
N ASP A 110 3.57 -7.70 -16.88
CA ASP A 110 2.46 -8.41 -17.53
C ASP A 110 1.41 -8.82 -16.51
N LEU A 111 0.16 -8.41 -16.73
CA LEU A 111 -0.92 -8.63 -15.78
C LEU A 111 -1.30 -10.10 -15.65
N ASP A 112 -1.30 -10.85 -16.74
CA ASP A 112 -1.66 -12.27 -16.71
C ASP A 112 -0.61 -13.07 -15.93
N THR A 113 0.68 -12.80 -16.15
CA THR A 113 1.78 -13.38 -15.38
C THR A 113 1.67 -13.05 -13.90
N PHE A 114 1.40 -11.79 -13.56
CA PHE A 114 1.19 -11.37 -12.18
C PHE A 114 0.05 -12.13 -11.53
N MET A 115 -1.14 -12.14 -12.15
CA MET A 115 -2.33 -12.77 -11.60
C MET A 115 -2.16 -14.29 -11.43
N ASN A 116 -1.41 -14.95 -12.32
CA ASN A 116 -1.11 -16.39 -12.19
C ASN A 116 -0.11 -16.70 -11.06
N SER A 117 0.69 -15.74 -10.64
CA SER A 117 1.74 -15.92 -9.62
C SER A 117 1.29 -15.68 -8.18
N VAL A 118 0.08 -15.16 -7.94
CA VAL A 118 -0.39 -14.72 -6.63
C VAL A 118 -1.69 -15.40 -6.19
N ASP A 119 -1.88 -15.54 -4.89
CA ASP A 119 -3.09 -16.12 -4.28
C ASP A 119 -4.09 -15.05 -3.85
N LEU A 120 -3.61 -13.87 -3.49
CA LEU A 120 -4.39 -12.73 -3.03
C LEU A 120 -3.84 -11.45 -3.67
N VAL A 121 -4.70 -10.61 -4.19
CA VAL A 121 -4.34 -9.30 -4.75
C VAL A 121 -4.66 -8.20 -3.75
N VAL A 122 -3.69 -7.35 -3.45
CA VAL A 122 -3.86 -6.16 -2.62
C VAL A 122 -3.84 -4.92 -3.52
N THR A 123 -4.90 -4.15 -3.49
CA THR A 123 -5.04 -2.94 -4.31
C THR A 123 -5.65 -1.78 -3.54
N ASN A 124 -5.18 -0.57 -3.79
CA ASN A 124 -5.76 0.65 -3.23
C ASN A 124 -7.14 0.97 -3.82
N ARG A 125 -7.35 0.63 -5.10
CA ARG A 125 -8.58 0.91 -5.84
C ARG A 125 -9.00 -0.32 -6.62
N LYS A 126 -10.29 -0.58 -6.65
CA LYS A 126 -10.88 -1.58 -7.53
C LYS A 126 -10.72 -1.14 -8.98
N THR A 127 -10.39 -2.08 -9.84
CA THR A 127 -10.27 -1.85 -11.27
C THR A 127 -10.96 -2.97 -12.04
N PRO A 128 -11.71 -2.67 -13.11
CA PRO A 128 -12.42 -3.70 -13.89
C PRO A 128 -11.49 -4.78 -14.45
N GLU A 129 -10.24 -4.43 -14.71
CA GLU A 129 -9.26 -5.39 -15.25
C GLU A 129 -8.89 -6.52 -14.27
N LEU A 130 -9.06 -6.33 -12.96
CA LEU A 130 -8.83 -7.38 -11.96
C LEU A 130 -10.02 -8.33 -11.85
N GLU A 131 -11.25 -7.84 -12.04
CA GLU A 131 -12.48 -8.62 -11.89
C GLU A 131 -12.52 -9.85 -12.82
N ARG A 132 -11.95 -9.74 -14.03
CA ARG A 132 -11.91 -10.83 -15.03
C ARG A 132 -11.18 -12.09 -14.55
N PHE A 133 -10.29 -11.97 -13.56
CA PHE A 133 -9.49 -13.10 -13.07
C PHE A 133 -10.16 -13.88 -11.93
N GLY A 134 -11.19 -13.34 -11.30
CA GLY A 134 -11.92 -14.00 -10.22
C GLY A 134 -11.08 -14.37 -9.00
N LYS A 135 -9.94 -13.72 -8.80
CA LYS A 135 -9.07 -13.95 -7.64
C LYS A 135 -9.52 -13.14 -6.44
N PRO A 136 -9.25 -13.62 -5.20
CA PRO A 136 -9.49 -12.85 -3.99
C PRO A 136 -8.76 -11.51 -4.03
N GLU A 137 -9.48 -10.44 -3.73
CA GLU A 137 -8.93 -9.09 -3.64
C GLU A 137 -9.07 -8.54 -2.23
N TYR A 138 -8.02 -7.90 -1.76
CA TYR A 138 -8.03 -7.11 -0.55
C TYR A 138 -7.93 -5.63 -0.88
N THR A 139 -8.97 -4.90 -0.56
CA THR A 139 -9.04 -3.45 -0.76
C THR A 139 -9.88 -2.80 0.34
N ARG A 140 -9.71 -1.50 0.52
CA ARG A 140 -10.59 -0.65 1.33
C ARG A 140 -11.42 0.30 0.47
N ASP A 141 -11.38 0.09 -0.84
CA ASP A 141 -12.21 0.85 -1.78
C ASP A 141 -13.68 0.44 -1.67
N LEU A 142 -14.50 1.32 -1.15
CA LEU A 142 -15.94 1.10 -0.97
C LEU A 142 -16.78 1.70 -2.11
N PHE A 143 -16.28 2.76 -2.75
CA PHE A 143 -17.08 3.59 -3.65
C PHE A 143 -16.56 3.62 -5.09
N THR A 144 -15.43 2.97 -5.38
CA THR A 144 -14.75 2.93 -6.69
C THR A 144 -14.34 4.30 -7.26
N LYS A 145 -14.57 5.37 -6.53
CA LYS A 145 -14.22 6.74 -6.92
C LYS A 145 -13.92 7.59 -5.69
N ASP A 146 -13.04 8.56 -5.85
CA ASP A 146 -12.84 9.64 -4.88
C ASP A 146 -13.81 10.77 -5.22
N LEU A 147 -14.60 11.19 -4.23
CA LEU A 147 -15.53 12.32 -4.32
C LEU A 147 -14.83 13.61 -3.87
#